data_13879a301ff227b5881a40fcfec3dbff
#
_entry.id   13879a301ff227b5881a40fcfec3dbff
#
_cell.length_a   1.000
_cell.length_b   1.000
_cell.length_c   1.000
_cell.angle_alpha   90.00
_cell.angle_beta   90.00
_cell.angle_gamma   90.00
#
_symmetry.space_group_name_H-M   'P 1'
#
loop_
_entity.id
_entity.type
_entity.pdbx_description
1 polymer ?
#
loop_
_entity_poly.entity_id
_entity_poly.type
_entity_poly.pdbx_seq_one_letter_code
_entity_poly.pdbx_strand_id
1 'polypeptide(L)'
;VTRSDADHSSSATPELTVVVTRASRTADPAAFMAALRREVDRLGLSSEVIVGTPDPRGFGHELRQTLGLAHAPFIITVDPDFAGPMTFLADLWARRHDAEVIVASRYVPGSRVEMPLLRTVGSRLLNLAFRRGLSLGVNDGSSAIRLFRADVLRSLQLEAADYDVLQETLVRAHAAGWRVLEIPLHYTPNANVHSKAHLSLTFAYLRTFWTLWKLRNSIAAADYDYRAHDSAIPLQRYWQRSRYRHITGLIQGQGRVLDVGCGSSRIIGALPPGSVALDVLSNKLRFARRFGVPRVRGSGFALPFADETFPCVLCSQVIEHVPMVPSMIDELCRVLAPGGRLVLGTPDYDRWEWVWIEKAYGMAAPGGYADEHISHYSRKGLLEDFARRGYTHEATRYILRGELILAFRKPAR
;
A
#
# COMPACT_ATOMS: atom_id res chain seq x y z
N VAL A 1 -25.54 -3.70 -20.36
CA VAL A 1 -24.84 -4.87 -19.76
C VAL A 1 -25.54 -6.10 -20.24
N THR A 2 -24.91 -6.86 -21.15
CA THR A 2 -25.42 -8.16 -21.58
C THR A 2 -24.67 -9.23 -20.79
N ARG A 3 -25.38 -9.90 -19.90
CA ARG A 3 -24.97 -11.16 -19.29
C ARG A 3 -25.23 -12.24 -20.35
N SER A 4 -24.20 -12.91 -20.80
CA SER A 4 -24.38 -14.07 -21.69
C SER A 4 -24.58 -15.27 -20.78
N ASP A 5 -25.85 -15.71 -20.67
CA ASP A 5 -26.24 -16.92 -19.98
C ASP A 5 -25.66 -18.12 -20.73
N ALA A 6 -24.62 -18.70 -20.16
CA ALA A 6 -24.24 -20.08 -20.42
C ALA A 6 -24.78 -20.91 -19.25
N ASP A 7 -25.78 -21.70 -19.50
CA ASP A 7 -26.39 -22.76 -18.67
C ASP A 7 -26.53 -22.53 -17.17
N HIS A 8 -27.75 -22.21 -16.78
CA HIS A 8 -28.20 -22.21 -15.37
C HIS A 8 -28.44 -23.65 -14.90
N SER A 9 -27.42 -24.30 -14.32
CA SER A 9 -27.63 -25.53 -13.56
C SER A 9 -26.67 -25.69 -12.36
N SER A 10 -26.15 -24.59 -11.77
CA SER A 10 -25.45 -24.68 -10.48
C SER A 10 -25.58 -23.36 -9.73
N SER A 11 -26.11 -23.40 -8.50
CA SER A 11 -26.17 -22.28 -7.57
C SER A 11 -24.80 -21.93 -6.96
N ALA A 12 -23.70 -22.43 -7.51
CA ALA A 12 -22.35 -22.21 -7.04
C ALA A 12 -21.80 -20.87 -7.56
N THR A 13 -21.24 -20.07 -6.66
CA THR A 13 -20.51 -18.85 -7.03
C THR A 13 -19.36 -19.20 -7.97
N PRO A 14 -19.16 -18.47 -9.09
CA PRO A 14 -18.05 -18.74 -10.01
C PRO A 14 -16.69 -18.55 -9.30
N GLU A 15 -15.69 -19.32 -9.73
CA GLU A 15 -14.32 -19.19 -9.21
C GLU A 15 -13.58 -18.02 -9.86
N LEU A 16 -13.94 -17.70 -11.11
CA LEU A 16 -13.32 -16.64 -11.91
C LEU A 16 -14.37 -15.78 -12.61
N THR A 17 -14.24 -14.46 -12.49
CA THR A 17 -14.90 -13.49 -13.38
C THR A 17 -13.90 -12.94 -14.38
N VAL A 18 -14.20 -13.00 -15.66
CA VAL A 18 -13.43 -12.31 -16.70
C VAL A 18 -14.19 -11.07 -17.14
N VAL A 19 -13.57 -9.91 -16.95
CA VAL A 19 -14.15 -8.60 -17.30
C VAL A 19 -13.54 -8.10 -18.59
N VAL A 20 -14.37 -7.89 -19.60
CA VAL A 20 -13.99 -7.30 -20.89
C VAL A 20 -14.56 -5.90 -20.98
N THR A 21 -13.71 -4.90 -21.08
CA THR A 21 -14.12 -3.52 -21.28
C THR A 21 -14.00 -3.12 -22.75
N ARG A 22 -14.89 -2.23 -23.22
CA ARG A 22 -14.83 -1.68 -24.61
C ARG A 22 -14.75 -2.74 -25.72
N ALA A 23 -15.46 -3.86 -25.58
CA ALA A 23 -15.49 -4.93 -26.60
C ALA A 23 -15.85 -4.42 -28.01
N SER A 24 -16.59 -3.29 -28.11
CA SER A 24 -16.93 -2.64 -29.39
C SER A 24 -15.74 -1.99 -30.12
N ARG A 25 -14.56 -1.94 -29.51
CA ARG A 25 -13.35 -1.35 -30.14
C ARG A 25 -12.54 -2.33 -30.97
N THR A 26 -12.79 -3.64 -30.83
CA THR A 26 -12.12 -4.61 -31.68
C THR A 26 -12.75 -4.62 -33.10
N ALA A 27 -11.96 -4.98 -34.10
CA ALA A 27 -12.42 -5.09 -35.47
C ALA A 27 -13.48 -6.21 -35.67
N ASP A 28 -13.37 -7.26 -34.84
CA ASP A 28 -14.34 -8.38 -34.82
C ASP A 28 -14.61 -8.77 -33.35
N PRO A 29 -15.62 -8.15 -32.70
CA PRO A 29 -16.00 -8.47 -31.33
C PRO A 29 -16.42 -9.93 -31.15
N ALA A 30 -17.05 -10.52 -32.14
CA ALA A 30 -17.54 -11.90 -32.05
C ALA A 30 -16.38 -12.91 -32.05
N ALA A 31 -15.43 -12.75 -32.97
CA ALA A 31 -14.23 -13.58 -33.01
C ALA A 31 -13.39 -13.45 -31.75
N PHE A 32 -13.21 -12.21 -31.21
CA PHE A 32 -12.52 -11.98 -29.96
C PHE A 32 -13.20 -12.69 -28.78
N MET A 33 -14.51 -12.55 -28.64
CA MET A 33 -15.27 -13.19 -27.57
C MET A 33 -15.25 -14.71 -27.69
N ALA A 34 -15.33 -15.27 -28.91
CA ALA A 34 -15.22 -16.70 -29.12
C ALA A 34 -13.83 -17.25 -28.75
N ALA A 35 -12.76 -16.51 -29.08
CA ALA A 35 -11.41 -16.87 -28.69
C ALA A 35 -11.23 -16.80 -27.16
N LEU A 36 -11.71 -15.73 -26.53
CA LEU A 36 -11.66 -15.55 -25.07
C LEU A 36 -12.38 -16.69 -24.33
N ARG A 37 -13.61 -17.02 -24.74
CA ARG A 37 -14.38 -18.11 -24.12
C ARG A 37 -13.65 -19.45 -24.23
N ARG A 38 -13.14 -19.81 -25.43
CA ARG A 38 -12.36 -21.05 -25.60
C ARG A 38 -11.17 -21.15 -24.61
N GLU A 39 -10.47 -20.05 -24.39
CA GLU A 39 -9.35 -20.06 -23.42
C GLU A 39 -9.82 -20.12 -21.98
N VAL A 40 -10.91 -19.45 -21.64
CA VAL A 40 -11.54 -19.55 -20.30
C VAL A 40 -12.03 -20.97 -20.04
N ASP A 41 -12.71 -21.61 -21.02
CA ASP A 41 -13.20 -22.99 -20.93
C ASP A 41 -12.04 -24.00 -20.74
N ARG A 42 -10.87 -23.73 -21.35
CA ARG A 42 -9.65 -24.55 -21.17
C ARG A 42 -9.11 -24.56 -19.76
N LEU A 43 -9.46 -23.54 -18.95
CA LEU A 43 -9.06 -23.52 -17.52
C LEU A 43 -9.83 -24.56 -16.70
N GLY A 44 -10.97 -25.08 -17.19
CA GLY A 44 -11.73 -26.15 -16.56
C GLY A 44 -12.39 -25.76 -15.23
N LEU A 45 -12.68 -24.46 -15.02
CA LEU A 45 -13.26 -23.93 -13.78
C LEU A 45 -14.61 -23.26 -14.02
N SER A 46 -15.38 -23.12 -12.94
CA SER A 46 -16.62 -22.34 -12.98
C SER A 46 -16.28 -20.86 -13.17
N SER A 47 -16.73 -20.27 -14.29
CA SER A 47 -16.38 -18.92 -14.67
C SER A 47 -17.55 -18.15 -15.25
N GLU A 48 -17.51 -16.82 -15.11
CA GLU A 48 -18.42 -15.89 -15.78
C GLU A 48 -17.62 -14.88 -16.63
N VAL A 49 -18.20 -14.44 -17.73
CA VAL A 49 -17.63 -13.39 -18.58
C VAL A 49 -18.59 -12.21 -18.59
N ILE A 50 -18.13 -11.06 -18.12
CA ILE A 50 -18.91 -9.82 -18.07
C ILE A 50 -18.33 -8.84 -19.08
N VAL A 51 -19.19 -8.35 -19.98
CA VAL A 51 -18.82 -7.35 -20.99
C VAL A 51 -19.32 -5.97 -20.56
N GLY A 52 -18.41 -5.02 -20.43
CA GLY A 52 -18.72 -3.64 -20.11
C GLY A 52 -19.47 -2.92 -21.22
N THR A 53 -20.40 -2.06 -20.83
CA THR A 53 -21.07 -1.14 -21.76
C THR A 53 -20.32 0.18 -21.75
N PRO A 54 -19.98 0.74 -22.92
CA PRO A 54 -19.31 2.05 -22.98
C PRO A 54 -20.07 3.11 -22.19
N ASP A 55 -19.38 3.82 -21.31
CA ASP A 55 -19.94 4.91 -20.50
C ASP A 55 -19.48 6.25 -21.09
N PRO A 56 -20.39 7.21 -21.36
CA PRO A 56 -20.04 8.54 -21.91
C PRO A 56 -19.15 9.35 -20.96
N ARG A 57 -19.15 9.03 -19.66
CA ARG A 57 -18.31 9.68 -18.65
C ARG A 57 -16.86 9.20 -18.67
N GLY A 58 -16.53 8.16 -19.44
CA GLY A 58 -15.17 7.68 -19.65
C GLY A 58 -14.93 6.23 -19.25
N PHE A 59 -13.74 5.73 -19.60
CA PHE A 59 -13.34 4.35 -19.38
C PHE A 59 -13.30 3.95 -17.89
N GLY A 60 -12.90 4.87 -17.01
CA GLY A 60 -12.85 4.59 -15.58
C GLY A 60 -14.25 4.34 -14.99
N HIS A 61 -15.30 5.01 -15.50
CA HIS A 61 -16.67 4.76 -15.09
C HIS A 61 -17.17 3.39 -15.59
N GLU A 62 -16.92 3.07 -16.85
CA GLU A 62 -17.23 1.77 -17.43
C GLU A 62 -16.58 0.64 -16.62
N LEU A 63 -15.28 0.75 -16.35
CA LEU A 63 -14.53 -0.25 -15.60
C LEU A 63 -15.11 -0.46 -14.21
N ARG A 64 -15.38 0.61 -13.46
CA ARG A 64 -15.95 0.51 -12.10
C ARG A 64 -17.32 -0.17 -12.10
N GLN A 65 -18.19 0.22 -13.02
CA GLN A 65 -19.52 -0.41 -13.13
C GLN A 65 -19.40 -1.91 -13.45
N THR A 66 -18.54 -2.26 -14.41
CA THR A 66 -18.37 -3.66 -14.82
C THR A 66 -17.74 -4.49 -13.70
N LEU A 67 -16.74 -3.95 -12.99
CA LEU A 67 -16.13 -4.62 -11.84
C LEU A 67 -17.12 -4.81 -10.68
N GLY A 68 -18.08 -3.89 -10.50
CA GLY A 68 -19.14 -3.99 -9.49
C GLY A 68 -20.09 -5.17 -9.70
N LEU A 69 -20.13 -5.74 -10.90
CA LEU A 69 -20.96 -6.90 -11.26
C LEU A 69 -20.24 -8.24 -11.04
N ALA A 70 -18.94 -8.22 -10.76
CA ALA A 70 -18.15 -9.42 -10.59
C ALA A 70 -18.42 -10.08 -9.22
N HIS A 71 -18.76 -11.38 -9.23
CA HIS A 71 -19.10 -12.13 -8.01
C HIS A 71 -17.97 -13.07 -7.57
N ALA A 72 -17.11 -13.52 -8.48
CA ALA A 72 -16.04 -14.46 -8.21
C ALA A 72 -14.99 -13.90 -7.23
N PRO A 73 -14.27 -14.78 -6.49
CA PRO A 73 -13.15 -14.38 -5.65
C PRO A 73 -11.94 -13.86 -6.44
N PHE A 74 -11.80 -14.25 -7.72
CA PHE A 74 -10.77 -13.75 -8.62
C PHE A 74 -11.38 -13.09 -9.85
N ILE A 75 -10.80 -11.98 -10.28
CA ILE A 75 -11.27 -11.18 -11.42
C ILE A 75 -10.10 -10.95 -12.35
N ILE A 76 -10.25 -11.33 -13.63
CA ILE A 76 -9.30 -10.98 -14.68
C ILE A 76 -9.90 -9.91 -15.56
N THR A 77 -9.21 -8.79 -15.72
CA THR A 77 -9.55 -7.77 -16.73
C THR A 77 -8.83 -8.06 -18.03
N VAL A 78 -9.52 -7.92 -19.16
CA VAL A 78 -8.97 -8.13 -20.51
C VAL A 78 -9.26 -6.91 -21.37
N ASP A 79 -8.24 -6.47 -22.11
CA ASP A 79 -8.34 -5.38 -23.07
C ASP A 79 -8.62 -5.94 -24.48
N PRO A 80 -9.72 -5.56 -25.14
CA PRO A 80 -10.01 -5.99 -26.50
C PRO A 80 -9.08 -5.39 -27.58
N ASP A 81 -8.26 -4.39 -27.20
CA ASP A 81 -7.20 -3.85 -28.08
C ASP A 81 -6.03 -4.84 -28.23
N PHE A 82 -6.10 -5.99 -27.56
CA PHE A 82 -5.11 -7.06 -27.60
C PHE A 82 -5.46 -8.08 -28.69
N ALA A 83 -4.52 -8.33 -29.61
CA ALA A 83 -4.66 -9.30 -30.72
C ALA A 83 -3.74 -10.52 -30.58
N GLY A 84 -2.97 -10.62 -29.51
CA GLY A 84 -2.04 -11.72 -29.27
C GLY A 84 -2.72 -12.99 -28.73
N PRO A 85 -1.93 -14.06 -28.51
CA PRO A 85 -2.44 -15.30 -27.93
C PRO A 85 -2.89 -15.09 -26.49
N MET A 86 -4.07 -15.62 -26.12
CA MET A 86 -4.67 -15.42 -24.79
C MET A 86 -4.11 -16.38 -23.72
N THR A 87 -2.92 -16.95 -23.93
CA THR A 87 -2.23 -17.85 -22.97
C THR A 87 -1.98 -17.19 -21.61
N PHE A 88 -1.94 -15.85 -21.57
CA PHE A 88 -1.81 -15.08 -20.33
C PHE A 88 -2.91 -15.39 -19.30
N LEU A 89 -4.09 -15.88 -19.74
CA LEU A 89 -5.16 -16.27 -18.82
C LEU A 89 -4.74 -17.43 -17.93
N ALA A 90 -4.14 -18.47 -18.54
CA ALA A 90 -3.60 -19.60 -17.79
C ALA A 90 -2.43 -19.19 -16.89
N ASP A 91 -1.53 -18.32 -17.39
CA ASP A 91 -0.39 -17.83 -16.61
C ASP A 91 -0.82 -17.00 -15.40
N LEU A 92 -1.81 -16.12 -15.58
CA LEU A 92 -2.39 -15.34 -14.48
C LEU A 92 -3.08 -16.25 -13.45
N TRP A 93 -3.87 -17.20 -13.93
CA TRP A 93 -4.60 -18.13 -13.07
C TRP A 93 -3.66 -19.04 -12.28
N ALA A 94 -2.63 -19.58 -12.90
CA ALA A 94 -1.65 -20.43 -12.23
C ALA A 94 -0.96 -19.71 -11.05
N ARG A 95 -0.74 -18.40 -11.18
CA ARG A 95 -0.05 -17.57 -10.18
C ARG A 95 -0.97 -16.78 -9.25
N ARG A 96 -2.30 -17.00 -9.30
CA ARG A 96 -3.33 -16.22 -8.57
C ARG A 96 -3.13 -16.10 -7.07
N HIS A 97 -2.33 -16.99 -6.47
CA HIS A 97 -2.00 -16.97 -5.03
C HIS A 97 -0.66 -16.30 -4.70
N ASP A 98 0.16 -15.95 -5.73
CA ASP A 98 1.48 -15.35 -5.53
C ASP A 98 1.38 -13.89 -5.07
N ALA A 99 0.35 -13.17 -5.52
CA ALA A 99 0.05 -11.80 -5.12
C ALA A 99 -1.45 -11.51 -5.20
N GLU A 100 -1.88 -10.42 -4.58
CA GLU A 100 -3.29 -10.02 -4.62
C GLU A 100 -3.66 -9.29 -5.92
N VAL A 101 -2.67 -8.71 -6.61
CA VAL A 101 -2.79 -8.13 -7.94
C VAL A 101 -1.67 -8.66 -8.80
N ILE A 102 -1.98 -9.18 -9.97
CA ILE A 102 -0.99 -9.65 -10.94
C ILE A 102 -1.21 -8.91 -12.26
N VAL A 103 -0.17 -8.27 -12.76
CA VAL A 103 -0.19 -7.50 -14.01
C VAL A 103 0.51 -8.30 -15.09
N ALA A 104 -0.16 -8.56 -16.21
CA ALA A 104 0.48 -9.04 -17.41
C ALA A 104 1.22 -7.86 -18.06
N SER A 105 2.54 -7.87 -17.93
CA SER A 105 3.43 -6.73 -18.20
C SER A 105 4.14 -6.88 -19.54
N ARG A 106 4.23 -5.78 -20.27
CA ARG A 106 4.99 -5.67 -21.52
C ARG A 106 6.50 -5.39 -21.27
N TYR A 107 6.88 -5.10 -20.02
CA TYR A 107 8.19 -4.50 -19.72
C TYR A 107 8.99 -5.26 -18.65
N VAL A 108 8.70 -6.54 -18.47
CA VAL A 108 9.49 -7.44 -17.62
C VAL A 108 10.27 -8.46 -18.47
N PRO A 109 11.29 -9.10 -17.94
CA PRO A 109 12.02 -10.15 -18.64
C PRO A 109 11.08 -11.26 -19.16
N GLY A 110 11.26 -11.69 -20.40
CA GLY A 110 10.39 -12.67 -21.06
C GLY A 110 9.21 -12.08 -21.81
N SER A 111 8.92 -10.78 -21.69
CA SER A 111 7.87 -10.12 -22.47
C SER A 111 8.30 -9.90 -23.93
N ARG A 112 7.33 -9.99 -24.84
CA ARG A 112 7.48 -9.64 -26.26
C ARG A 112 6.45 -8.59 -26.63
N VAL A 113 6.88 -7.55 -27.36
CA VAL A 113 6.03 -6.39 -27.68
C VAL A 113 6.16 -6.06 -29.15
N GLU A 114 5.05 -6.20 -29.88
CA GLU A 114 4.96 -5.89 -31.30
C GLU A 114 4.22 -4.57 -31.52
N MET A 115 4.80 -3.47 -31.04
CA MET A 115 4.22 -2.12 -31.18
C MET A 115 5.17 -1.22 -32.01
N PRO A 116 4.63 -0.20 -32.71
CA PRO A 116 5.44 0.85 -33.32
C PRO A 116 6.38 1.49 -32.28
N LEU A 117 7.62 1.78 -32.69
CA LEU A 117 8.69 2.27 -31.79
C LEU A 117 8.25 3.52 -30.99
N LEU A 118 7.63 4.50 -31.66
CA LEU A 118 7.16 5.74 -31.04
C LEU A 118 6.15 5.48 -29.92
N ARG A 119 5.19 4.56 -30.14
CA ARG A 119 4.19 4.14 -29.15
C ARG A 119 4.85 3.43 -27.96
N THR A 120 5.84 2.58 -28.24
CA THR A 120 6.62 1.87 -27.20
C THR A 120 7.41 2.85 -26.33
N VAL A 121 8.10 3.81 -26.94
CA VAL A 121 8.86 4.84 -26.20
C VAL A 121 7.93 5.71 -25.35
N GLY A 122 6.84 6.21 -25.91
CA GLY A 122 5.86 7.01 -25.18
C GLY A 122 5.26 6.25 -23.98
N SER A 123 4.88 4.99 -24.17
CA SER A 123 4.37 4.15 -23.09
C SER A 123 5.42 3.89 -22.00
N ARG A 124 6.69 3.62 -22.37
CA ARG A 124 7.79 3.45 -21.42
C ARG A 124 8.08 4.71 -20.60
N LEU A 125 8.05 5.88 -21.25
CA LEU A 125 8.25 7.17 -20.57
C LEU A 125 7.14 7.47 -19.57
N LEU A 126 5.88 7.24 -19.96
CA LEU A 126 4.75 7.39 -19.05
C LEU A 126 4.86 6.46 -17.84
N ASN A 127 5.12 5.18 -18.06
CA ASN A 127 5.31 4.20 -16.99
C ASN A 127 6.49 4.55 -16.09
N LEU A 128 7.60 5.03 -16.66
CA LEU A 128 8.77 5.48 -15.91
C LEU A 128 8.45 6.68 -15.02
N ALA A 129 7.69 7.66 -15.53
CA ALA A 129 7.26 8.83 -14.77
C ALA A 129 6.40 8.43 -13.56
N PHE A 130 5.38 7.58 -13.76
CA PHE A 130 4.55 7.06 -12.67
C PHE A 130 5.34 6.20 -11.70
N ARG A 131 6.17 5.29 -12.20
CA ARG A 131 7.01 4.41 -11.37
C ARG A 131 7.93 5.21 -10.46
N ARG A 132 8.69 6.18 -10.99
CA ARG A 132 9.62 6.99 -10.20
C ARG A 132 8.91 8.01 -9.33
N GLY A 133 7.94 8.74 -9.88
CA GLY A 133 7.24 9.79 -9.16
C GLY A 133 6.38 9.27 -8.02
N LEU A 134 5.81 8.07 -8.15
CA LEU A 134 4.95 7.45 -7.14
C LEU A 134 5.63 6.29 -6.39
N SER A 135 6.93 6.05 -6.65
CA SER A 135 7.69 4.96 -6.02
C SER A 135 7.01 3.59 -6.13
N LEU A 136 6.57 3.25 -7.35
CA LEU A 136 5.93 1.96 -7.63
C LEU A 136 6.98 0.91 -8.01
N GLY A 137 6.82 -0.32 -7.52
CA GLY A 137 7.63 -1.47 -7.92
C GLY A 137 7.19 -2.11 -9.25
N VAL A 138 6.32 -1.45 -10.03
CA VAL A 138 5.69 -1.97 -11.25
C VAL A 138 6.25 -1.27 -12.48
N ASN A 139 6.58 -2.04 -13.54
CA ASN A 139 7.11 -1.51 -14.79
C ASN A 139 6.01 -1.13 -15.78
N ASP A 140 4.86 -1.81 -15.74
CA ASP A 140 3.73 -1.60 -16.65
C ASP A 140 2.44 -1.21 -15.91
N GLY A 141 2.38 0.01 -15.44
CA GLY A 141 1.18 0.60 -14.82
C GLY A 141 0.03 0.85 -15.81
N SER A 142 0.28 0.77 -17.12
CA SER A 142 -0.69 1.05 -18.19
C SER A 142 -1.29 -0.21 -18.81
N SER A 143 -0.85 -1.42 -18.43
CA SER A 143 -1.49 -2.66 -18.87
C SER A 143 -2.89 -2.79 -18.26
N ALA A 144 -3.89 -3.09 -19.08
CA ALA A 144 -5.25 -3.38 -18.63
C ALA A 144 -5.49 -4.88 -18.39
N ILE A 145 -4.53 -5.74 -18.75
CA ILE A 145 -4.62 -7.19 -18.54
C ILE A 145 -4.07 -7.50 -17.14
N ARG A 146 -4.98 -7.79 -16.20
CA ARG A 146 -4.65 -7.98 -14.79
C ARG A 146 -5.53 -9.02 -14.13
N LEU A 147 -4.96 -9.74 -13.18
CA LEU A 147 -5.73 -10.53 -12.23
C LEU A 147 -5.80 -9.76 -10.90
N PHE A 148 -6.98 -9.74 -10.31
CA PHE A 148 -7.24 -9.18 -8.99
C PHE A 148 -7.91 -10.24 -8.10
N ARG A 149 -7.54 -10.23 -6.84
CA ARG A 149 -8.41 -10.77 -5.82
C ARG A 149 -9.56 -9.80 -5.56
N ALA A 150 -10.81 -10.28 -5.49
CA ALA A 150 -11.99 -9.42 -5.46
C ALA A 150 -12.03 -8.47 -4.24
N ASP A 151 -11.51 -8.91 -3.07
CA ASP A 151 -11.42 -8.08 -1.87
C ASP A 151 -10.49 -6.87 -2.04
N VAL A 152 -9.48 -6.96 -2.91
CA VAL A 152 -8.65 -5.81 -3.28
C VAL A 152 -9.52 -4.74 -3.94
N LEU A 153 -10.19 -5.08 -5.04
CA LEU A 153 -11.00 -4.12 -5.80
C LEU A 153 -12.11 -3.48 -4.94
N ARG A 154 -12.77 -4.29 -4.10
CA ARG A 154 -13.79 -3.80 -3.15
C ARG A 154 -13.23 -2.85 -2.09
N SER A 155 -11.93 -2.94 -1.78
CA SER A 155 -11.26 -2.07 -0.81
C SER A 155 -10.79 -0.74 -1.41
N LEU A 156 -10.76 -0.59 -2.74
CA LEU A 156 -10.23 0.58 -3.42
C LEU A 156 -11.34 1.58 -3.76
N GLN A 157 -11.10 2.84 -3.43
CA GLN A 157 -11.92 3.97 -3.85
C GLN A 157 -11.31 4.56 -5.14
N LEU A 158 -11.81 4.15 -6.29
CA LEU A 158 -11.33 4.60 -7.59
C LEU A 158 -12.12 5.84 -8.04
N GLU A 159 -11.43 6.90 -8.43
CA GLU A 159 -12.01 8.20 -8.79
C GLU A 159 -11.74 8.61 -10.24
N ALA A 160 -10.64 8.11 -10.82
CA ALA A 160 -10.23 8.46 -12.18
C ALA A 160 -11.34 8.15 -13.21
N ALA A 161 -11.56 9.09 -14.11
CA ALA A 161 -12.66 9.01 -15.07
C ALA A 161 -12.30 8.23 -16.33
N ASP A 162 -11.03 8.24 -16.74
CA ASP A 162 -10.59 7.62 -17.98
C ASP A 162 -9.45 6.58 -17.75
N TYR A 163 -8.55 6.40 -18.69
CA TYR A 163 -7.48 5.39 -18.68
C TYR A 163 -6.48 5.54 -17.52
N ASP A 164 -6.41 6.69 -16.89
CA ASP A 164 -5.66 6.95 -15.66
C ASP A 164 -6.12 6.08 -14.47
N VAL A 165 -7.33 5.50 -14.53
CA VAL A 165 -7.82 4.50 -13.57
C VAL A 165 -6.91 3.26 -13.49
N LEU A 166 -6.21 2.94 -14.58
CA LEU A 166 -5.27 1.82 -14.59
C LEU A 166 -4.09 2.05 -13.64
N GLN A 167 -3.49 3.25 -13.69
CA GLN A 167 -2.44 3.64 -12.77
C GLN A 167 -2.99 3.84 -11.36
N GLU A 168 -4.16 4.49 -11.24
CA GLU A 168 -4.81 4.69 -9.94
C GLU A 168 -5.02 3.37 -9.20
N THR A 169 -5.53 2.35 -9.85
CA THR A 169 -5.79 1.04 -9.25
C THR A 169 -4.53 0.45 -8.62
N LEU A 170 -3.39 0.48 -9.31
CA LEU A 170 -2.12 -0.05 -8.80
C LEU A 170 -1.56 0.78 -7.67
N VAL A 171 -1.61 2.11 -7.79
CA VAL A 171 -1.11 3.01 -6.74
C VAL A 171 -1.92 2.85 -5.46
N ARG A 172 -3.25 2.81 -5.56
CA ARG A 172 -4.12 2.61 -4.41
C ARG A 172 -3.96 1.20 -3.80
N ALA A 173 -3.76 0.17 -4.63
CA ALA A 173 -3.44 -1.17 -4.14
C ALA A 173 -2.14 -1.19 -3.32
N HIS A 174 -1.07 -0.55 -3.83
CA HIS A 174 0.17 -0.39 -3.07
C HIS A 174 -0.02 0.41 -1.79
N ALA A 175 -0.73 1.54 -1.84
CA ALA A 175 -1.03 2.36 -0.67
C ALA A 175 -1.89 1.62 0.37
N ALA A 176 -2.73 0.68 -0.07
CA ALA A 176 -3.49 -0.21 0.80
C ALA A 176 -2.67 -1.41 1.32
N GLY A 177 -1.40 -1.55 0.95
CA GLY A 177 -0.51 -2.61 1.42
C GLY A 177 -0.69 -3.96 0.71
N TRP A 178 -1.38 -3.99 -0.43
CA TRP A 178 -1.51 -5.19 -1.25
C TRP A 178 -0.23 -5.46 -2.06
N ARG A 179 0.09 -6.74 -2.27
CA ARG A 179 1.21 -7.12 -3.14
C ARG A 179 0.79 -7.03 -4.58
N VAL A 180 1.66 -6.47 -5.41
CA VAL A 180 1.51 -6.44 -6.86
C VAL A 180 2.69 -7.18 -7.49
N LEU A 181 2.39 -8.13 -8.37
CA LEU A 181 3.36 -8.91 -9.13
C LEU A 181 3.21 -8.62 -10.62
N GLU A 182 4.28 -8.67 -11.36
CA GLU A 182 4.25 -8.63 -12.83
C GLU A 182 4.67 -9.99 -13.40
N ILE A 183 3.94 -10.43 -14.44
CA ILE A 183 4.30 -11.59 -15.26
C ILE A 183 4.52 -11.14 -16.71
N PRO A 184 5.34 -11.84 -17.50
CA PRO A 184 5.58 -11.46 -18.88
C PRO A 184 4.31 -11.60 -19.74
N LEU A 185 4.14 -10.66 -20.66
CA LEU A 185 3.08 -10.67 -21.66
C LEU A 185 3.66 -10.62 -23.08
N HIS A 186 3.16 -11.47 -23.95
CA HIS A 186 3.37 -11.33 -25.39
C HIS A 186 2.27 -10.43 -25.95
N TYR A 187 2.59 -9.17 -26.21
CA TYR A 187 1.64 -8.14 -26.58
C TYR A 187 1.71 -7.81 -28.08
N THR A 188 0.63 -8.08 -28.78
CA THR A 188 0.39 -7.63 -30.16
C THR A 188 -0.84 -6.72 -30.14
N PRO A 189 -0.74 -5.43 -30.52
CA PRO A 189 -1.90 -4.55 -30.58
C PRO A 189 -2.79 -4.90 -31.79
N ASN A 190 -4.07 -4.64 -31.64
CA ASN A 190 -4.98 -4.69 -32.79
C ASN A 190 -4.64 -3.56 -33.78
N ALA A 191 -4.52 -3.87 -35.06
CA ALA A 191 -4.07 -2.95 -36.12
C ALA A 191 -4.95 -1.70 -36.28
N ASN A 192 -6.21 -1.77 -35.89
CA ASN A 192 -7.21 -0.71 -36.07
C ASN A 192 -7.33 0.27 -34.90
N VAL A 193 -6.49 0.15 -33.88
CA VAL A 193 -6.54 1.02 -32.71
C VAL A 193 -5.66 2.24 -32.87
N HIS A 194 -6.26 3.38 -33.20
CA HIS A 194 -5.57 4.67 -33.19
C HIS A 194 -5.42 5.19 -31.76
N SER A 195 -4.20 5.54 -31.37
CA SER A 195 -3.92 6.23 -30.11
C SER A 195 -4.58 7.60 -30.14
N LYS A 196 -5.63 7.80 -29.34
CA LYS A 196 -6.25 9.13 -29.13
C LYS A 196 -5.51 9.83 -27.99
N ALA A 197 -4.30 10.31 -28.25
CA ALA A 197 -3.66 11.27 -27.33
C ALA A 197 -4.34 12.65 -27.53
N HIS A 198 -5.33 12.97 -26.68
CA HIS A 198 -5.94 14.29 -26.63
C HIS A 198 -5.31 15.09 -25.47
N LEU A 199 -5.19 16.41 -25.61
CA LEU A 199 -4.70 17.29 -24.55
C LEU A 199 -5.51 17.15 -23.25
N SER A 200 -6.82 16.86 -23.36
CA SER A 200 -7.68 16.58 -22.19
C SER A 200 -7.22 15.38 -21.36
N LEU A 201 -6.71 14.32 -22.00
CA LEU A 201 -6.14 13.17 -21.31
C LEU A 201 -4.89 13.53 -20.53
N THR A 202 -4.05 14.43 -21.08
CA THR A 202 -2.84 14.88 -20.38
C THR A 202 -3.17 15.59 -19.07
N PHE A 203 -4.19 16.46 -19.05
CA PHE A 203 -4.63 17.11 -17.81
C PHE A 203 -5.22 16.12 -16.81
N ALA A 204 -6.00 15.13 -17.25
CA ALA A 204 -6.53 14.08 -16.39
C ALA A 204 -5.39 13.30 -15.74
N TYR A 205 -4.40 12.85 -16.52
CA TYR A 205 -3.22 12.15 -16.00
C TYR A 205 -2.40 12.98 -15.00
N LEU A 206 -2.20 14.28 -15.24
CA LEU A 206 -1.51 15.17 -14.31
C LEU A 206 -2.27 15.35 -13.00
N ARG A 207 -3.59 15.54 -13.07
CA ARG A 207 -4.45 15.66 -11.89
C ARG A 207 -4.40 14.36 -11.05
N THR A 208 -4.60 13.23 -11.71
CA THR A 208 -4.53 11.91 -11.06
C THR A 208 -3.16 11.64 -10.48
N PHE A 209 -2.07 11.94 -11.21
CA PHE A 209 -0.71 11.84 -10.70
C PHE A 209 -0.52 12.65 -9.42
N TRP A 210 -0.99 13.89 -9.37
CA TRP A 210 -0.86 14.75 -8.19
C TRP A 210 -1.65 14.22 -6.99
N THR A 211 -2.89 13.76 -7.21
CA THR A 211 -3.72 13.14 -6.16
C THR A 211 -3.05 11.89 -5.60
N LEU A 212 -2.54 11.04 -6.48
CA LEU A 212 -1.86 9.82 -6.09
C LEU A 212 -0.50 10.10 -5.44
N TRP A 213 0.20 11.16 -5.85
CA TRP A 213 1.44 11.59 -5.21
C TRP A 213 1.19 12.03 -3.76
N LYS A 214 0.13 12.80 -3.50
CA LYS A 214 -0.28 13.16 -2.13
C LYS A 214 -0.58 11.91 -1.31
N LEU A 215 -1.38 11.00 -1.81
CA LEU A 215 -1.68 9.73 -1.14
C LEU A 215 -0.40 8.95 -0.81
N ARG A 216 0.53 8.82 -1.78
CA ARG A 216 1.78 8.06 -1.59
C ARG A 216 2.72 8.71 -0.57
N ASN A 217 2.66 10.01 -0.40
CA ASN A 217 3.50 10.78 0.54
C ASN A 217 2.78 11.13 1.84
N SER A 218 1.62 10.53 2.11
CA SER A 218 0.90 10.62 3.37
C SER A 218 1.06 9.36 4.23
N ILE A 219 0.76 9.49 5.52
CA ILE A 219 0.69 8.38 6.48
C ILE A 219 -0.32 7.30 6.05
N ALA A 220 -1.34 7.68 5.27
CA ALA A 220 -2.34 6.74 4.74
C ALA A 220 -1.72 5.67 3.81
N ALA A 221 -0.54 5.95 3.19
CA ALA A 221 0.15 4.94 2.40
C ALA A 221 0.80 3.88 3.31
N ALA A 222 0.44 2.61 3.06
CA ALA A 222 0.88 1.48 3.86
C ALA A 222 2.40 1.32 3.96
N ASP A 223 3.15 1.75 2.95
CA ASP A 223 4.60 1.58 2.84
C ASP A 223 5.39 2.89 3.02
N TYR A 224 4.77 3.95 3.53
CA TYR A 224 5.39 5.27 3.61
C TYR A 224 6.71 5.24 4.41
N ASP A 225 6.70 4.77 5.65
CA ASP A 225 7.89 4.75 6.52
C ASP A 225 8.99 3.85 5.98
N TYR A 226 8.60 2.71 5.37
CA TYR A 226 9.54 1.80 4.72
C TYR A 226 10.29 2.46 3.58
N ARG A 227 9.57 3.20 2.70
CA ARG A 227 10.17 3.92 1.57
C ARG A 227 10.99 5.13 2.02
N ALA A 228 10.51 5.85 3.02
CA ALA A 228 11.17 7.03 3.55
C ALA A 228 12.58 6.74 4.06
N HIS A 229 12.86 5.51 4.52
CA HIS A 229 14.20 5.06 4.93
C HIS A 229 15.24 5.12 3.79
N ASP A 230 14.83 4.89 2.54
CA ASP A 230 15.69 4.97 1.35
C ASP A 230 15.27 6.12 0.43
N SER A 231 14.65 7.16 0.98
CA SER A 231 14.21 8.33 0.24
C SER A 231 15.34 8.96 -0.59
N ALA A 232 14.98 9.46 -1.78
CA ALA A 232 15.86 10.30 -2.59
C ALA A 232 16.15 11.65 -1.91
N ILE A 233 15.28 12.11 -1.00
CA ILE A 233 15.47 13.33 -0.20
C ILE A 233 16.47 13.03 0.90
N PRO A 234 17.70 13.62 0.88
CA PRO A 234 18.76 13.27 1.82
C PRO A 234 18.37 13.48 3.30
N LEU A 235 17.65 14.56 3.60
CA LEU A 235 17.19 14.88 4.96
C LEU A 235 16.21 13.82 5.51
N GLN A 236 15.21 13.43 4.70
CA GLN A 236 14.24 12.40 5.07
C GLN A 236 14.92 11.04 5.26
N ARG A 237 15.85 10.68 4.36
CA ARG A 237 16.65 9.46 4.48
C ARG A 237 17.51 9.44 5.74
N TYR A 238 18.20 10.55 6.04
CA TYR A 238 19.00 10.69 7.27
C TYR A 238 18.13 10.52 8.51
N TRP A 239 16.94 11.16 8.53
CA TRP A 239 16.00 11.11 9.65
C TRP A 239 15.56 9.68 9.94
N GLN A 240 15.05 8.99 8.95
CA GLN A 240 14.54 7.63 9.10
C GLN A 240 15.64 6.62 9.46
N ARG A 241 16.83 6.76 8.89
CA ARG A 241 17.99 5.92 9.23
C ARG A 241 18.52 6.20 10.64
N SER A 242 18.46 7.43 11.10
CA SER A 242 18.86 7.80 12.46
C SER A 242 17.87 7.25 13.46
N ARG A 243 16.55 7.37 13.21
CA ARG A 243 15.51 6.74 14.02
C ARG A 243 15.72 5.22 14.13
N TYR A 244 15.88 4.57 12.99
CA TYR A 244 16.16 3.13 12.95
C TYR A 244 17.35 2.76 13.83
N ARG A 245 18.51 3.42 13.69
CA ARG A 245 19.72 3.14 14.48
C ARG A 245 19.53 3.36 15.97
N HIS A 246 18.88 4.46 16.35
CA HIS A 246 18.67 4.77 17.77
C HIS A 246 17.72 3.77 18.43
N ILE A 247 16.59 3.47 17.80
CA ILE A 247 15.60 2.54 18.35
C ILE A 247 16.16 1.13 18.39
N THR A 248 16.74 0.63 17.30
CA THR A 248 17.30 -0.74 17.29
C THR A 248 18.40 -0.93 18.32
N GLY A 249 19.26 0.10 18.54
CA GLY A 249 20.26 0.07 19.60
C GLY A 249 19.67 0.06 21.02
N LEU A 250 18.47 0.63 21.23
CA LEU A 250 17.81 0.62 22.54
C LEU A 250 17.04 -0.68 22.82
N ILE A 251 16.50 -1.34 21.80
CA ILE A 251 15.74 -2.60 21.96
C ILE A 251 16.63 -3.84 21.88
N GLN A 252 17.85 -3.72 21.39
CA GLN A 252 18.78 -4.83 21.28
C GLN A 252 19.09 -5.44 22.67
N GLY A 253 19.03 -6.77 22.76
CA GLY A 253 19.32 -7.51 24.00
C GLY A 253 18.20 -7.44 25.05
N GLN A 254 17.04 -6.82 24.76
CA GLN A 254 15.92 -6.71 25.71
C GLN A 254 14.94 -7.91 25.67
N GLY A 255 15.22 -8.95 24.87
CA GLY A 255 14.27 -10.03 24.64
C GLY A 255 13.15 -9.64 23.67
N ARG A 256 11.97 -10.28 23.79
CA ARG A 256 10.83 -9.97 22.90
C ARG A 256 10.29 -8.58 23.14
N VAL A 257 9.92 -7.90 22.07
CA VAL A 257 9.44 -6.51 22.06
C VAL A 257 7.99 -6.46 21.61
N LEU A 258 7.16 -5.64 22.27
CA LEU A 258 5.89 -5.19 21.72
C LEU A 258 6.13 -3.84 21.04
N ASP A 259 5.93 -3.75 19.74
CA ASP A 259 6.00 -2.52 18.96
C ASP A 259 4.57 -1.97 18.75
N VAL A 260 4.21 -0.93 19.50
CA VAL A 260 2.87 -0.31 19.51
C VAL A 260 2.84 0.86 18.53
N GLY A 261 1.94 0.79 17.54
CA GLY A 261 1.91 1.72 16.42
C GLY A 261 3.08 1.47 15.46
N CYS A 262 3.32 0.19 15.14
CA CYS A 262 4.49 -0.24 14.36
C CYS A 262 4.57 0.38 12.96
N GLY A 263 3.45 0.86 12.42
CA GLY A 263 3.38 1.42 11.07
C GLY A 263 3.91 0.46 10.00
N SER A 264 4.76 1.00 9.14
CA SER A 264 5.47 0.24 8.10
C SER A 264 6.99 0.35 8.24
N SER A 265 7.46 0.65 9.45
CA SER A 265 8.87 0.91 9.70
C SER A 265 9.74 -0.34 9.47
N ARG A 266 10.97 -0.12 9.02
CA ARG A 266 11.99 -1.20 8.94
C ARG A 266 12.40 -1.73 10.31
N ILE A 267 12.06 -1.04 11.39
CA ILE A 267 12.28 -1.49 12.77
C ILE A 267 11.62 -2.84 13.00
N ILE A 268 10.43 -3.08 12.41
CA ILE A 268 9.70 -4.36 12.52
C ILE A 268 10.60 -5.54 12.12
N GLY A 269 11.39 -5.40 11.04
CA GLY A 269 12.32 -6.44 10.58
C GLY A 269 13.55 -6.64 11.46
N ALA A 270 13.80 -5.73 12.40
CA ALA A 270 14.91 -5.80 13.36
C ALA A 270 14.46 -6.22 14.78
N LEU A 271 13.16 -6.48 14.96
CA LEU A 271 12.64 -6.94 16.25
C LEU A 271 13.17 -8.33 16.60
N PRO A 272 13.53 -8.58 17.86
CA PRO A 272 13.97 -9.90 18.31
C PRO A 272 12.91 -10.99 18.10
N PRO A 273 13.28 -12.28 18.05
CA PRO A 273 12.33 -13.39 17.97
C PRO A 273 11.29 -13.35 19.10
N GLY A 274 10.05 -13.74 18.79
CA GLY A 274 8.93 -13.71 19.74
C GLY A 274 8.31 -12.33 19.96
N SER A 275 8.79 -11.30 19.25
CA SER A 275 8.20 -9.95 19.29
C SER A 275 6.86 -9.89 18.56
N VAL A 276 6.08 -8.85 18.87
CA VAL A 276 4.78 -8.60 18.26
C VAL A 276 4.72 -7.16 17.76
N ALA A 277 4.23 -6.97 16.56
CA ALA A 277 3.93 -5.68 15.96
C ALA A 277 2.42 -5.39 16.06
N LEU A 278 2.04 -4.26 16.67
CA LEU A 278 0.64 -3.87 16.83
C LEU A 278 0.38 -2.53 16.12
N ASP A 279 -0.73 -2.46 15.39
CA ASP A 279 -1.20 -1.21 14.79
C ASP A 279 -2.73 -1.22 14.68
N VAL A 280 -3.34 -0.04 14.66
CA VAL A 280 -4.79 0.11 14.43
C VAL A 280 -5.12 0.01 12.93
N LEU A 281 -4.16 0.37 12.07
CA LEU A 281 -4.34 0.47 10.62
C LEU A 281 -4.07 -0.87 9.92
N SER A 282 -5.12 -1.49 9.39
CA SER A 282 -5.04 -2.77 8.69
C SER A 282 -4.11 -2.76 7.48
N ASN A 283 -4.00 -1.64 6.76
CA ASN A 283 -3.11 -1.51 5.61
C ASN A 283 -1.62 -1.56 6.02
N LYS A 284 -1.25 -0.94 7.14
CA LYS A 284 0.10 -1.02 7.71
C LYS A 284 0.45 -2.45 8.09
N LEU A 285 -0.43 -3.14 8.81
CA LEU A 285 -0.25 -4.54 9.19
C LEU A 285 -0.20 -5.47 7.96
N ARG A 286 -1.00 -5.18 6.91
CA ARG A 286 -0.94 -5.92 5.65
C ARG A 286 0.42 -5.78 4.98
N PHE A 287 0.97 -4.57 4.93
CA PHE A 287 2.31 -4.33 4.43
C PHE A 287 3.38 -5.01 5.29
N ALA A 288 3.26 -4.93 6.63
CA ALA A 288 4.23 -5.44 7.59
C ALA A 288 4.37 -6.98 7.58
N ARG A 289 3.42 -7.73 6.95
CA ARG A 289 3.53 -9.20 6.82
C ARG A 289 4.82 -9.68 6.16
N ARG A 290 5.48 -8.85 5.37
CA ARG A 290 6.77 -9.14 4.72
C ARG A 290 7.92 -9.38 5.69
N PHE A 291 7.81 -8.92 6.93
CA PHE A 291 8.85 -9.07 7.94
C PHE A 291 8.75 -10.38 8.74
N GLY A 292 7.68 -11.17 8.56
CA GLY A 292 7.50 -12.45 9.27
C GLY A 292 7.20 -12.31 10.76
N VAL A 293 7.09 -11.10 11.31
CA VAL A 293 6.79 -10.85 12.73
C VAL A 293 5.28 -11.03 12.97
N PRO A 294 4.84 -11.67 14.06
CA PRO A 294 3.45 -11.71 14.50
C PRO A 294 2.84 -10.30 14.56
N ARG A 295 1.64 -10.15 14.02
CA ARG A 295 0.95 -8.86 13.93
C ARG A 295 -0.41 -8.92 14.57
N VAL A 296 -0.75 -7.91 15.35
CA VAL A 296 -2.03 -7.76 16.03
C VAL A 296 -2.67 -6.44 15.63
N ARG A 297 -3.92 -6.48 15.22
CA ARG A 297 -4.72 -5.25 15.05
C ARG A 297 -5.31 -4.87 16.39
N GLY A 298 -4.94 -3.70 16.91
CA GLY A 298 -5.41 -3.25 18.21
C GLY A 298 -5.17 -1.76 18.41
N SER A 299 -5.83 -1.21 19.45
CA SER A 299 -5.66 0.16 19.89
C SER A 299 -4.60 0.25 20.97
N GLY A 300 -3.77 1.30 20.95
CA GLY A 300 -2.83 1.61 22.03
C GLY A 300 -3.51 1.99 23.36
N PHE A 301 -4.83 2.29 23.30
CA PHE A 301 -5.65 2.60 24.48
C PHE A 301 -6.25 1.37 25.17
N ALA A 302 -6.18 0.19 24.55
CA ALA A 302 -6.65 -1.07 25.08
C ALA A 302 -5.84 -2.20 24.42
N LEU A 303 -4.65 -2.46 24.95
CA LEU A 303 -3.74 -3.46 24.41
C LEU A 303 -4.26 -4.88 24.73
N PRO A 304 -4.42 -5.77 23.73
CA PRO A 304 -4.99 -7.10 23.92
C PRO A 304 -3.96 -8.10 24.49
N PHE A 305 -3.26 -7.70 25.53
CA PHE A 305 -2.24 -8.49 26.21
C PHE A 305 -2.43 -8.42 27.73
N ALA A 306 -2.04 -9.50 28.42
CA ALA A 306 -2.03 -9.52 29.87
C ALA A 306 -1.02 -8.53 30.45
N ASP A 307 -1.19 -8.18 31.72
CA ASP A 307 -0.26 -7.35 32.46
C ASP A 307 1.14 -7.98 32.47
N GLU A 308 2.15 -7.13 32.49
CA GLU A 308 3.55 -7.53 32.68
C GLU A 308 4.06 -8.58 31.66
N THR A 309 3.50 -8.58 30.44
CA THR A 309 3.80 -9.61 29.43
C THR A 309 5.13 -9.39 28.74
N PHE A 310 5.52 -8.15 28.45
CA PHE A 310 6.68 -7.88 27.61
C PHE A 310 7.87 -7.31 28.37
N PRO A 311 9.08 -7.86 28.20
CA PRO A 311 10.28 -7.28 28.79
C PRO A 311 10.69 -5.95 28.12
N CYS A 312 10.18 -5.66 26.92
CA CYS A 312 10.40 -4.39 26.25
C CYS A 312 9.14 -3.95 25.49
N VAL A 313 8.78 -2.69 25.63
CA VAL A 313 7.70 -2.04 24.87
C VAL A 313 8.30 -0.86 24.12
N LEU A 314 8.04 -0.81 22.82
CA LEU A 314 8.37 0.28 21.91
C LEU A 314 7.09 1.01 21.49
N CYS A 315 7.09 2.33 21.58
CA CYS A 315 6.05 3.19 21.03
C CYS A 315 6.72 4.44 20.46
N SER A 316 6.80 4.54 19.14
CA SER A 316 7.54 5.61 18.49
C SER A 316 6.73 6.29 17.41
N GLN A 317 6.59 7.60 17.51
CA GLN A 317 5.80 8.45 16.60
C GLN A 317 4.31 8.04 16.57
N VAL A 318 3.72 7.91 17.77
CA VAL A 318 2.32 7.51 17.95
C VAL A 318 1.60 8.42 18.92
N ILE A 319 2.21 8.72 20.08
CA ILE A 319 1.54 9.45 21.15
C ILE A 319 1.17 10.88 20.76
N GLU A 320 1.87 11.48 19.83
CA GLU A 320 1.58 12.81 19.28
C GLU A 320 0.33 12.82 18.36
N HIS A 321 -0.05 11.68 17.80
CA HIS A 321 -1.21 11.54 16.90
C HIS A 321 -2.51 11.18 17.63
N VAL A 322 -2.47 11.04 18.93
CA VAL A 322 -3.63 10.66 19.74
C VAL A 322 -3.87 11.69 20.84
N PRO A 323 -5.09 11.81 21.40
CA PRO A 323 -5.35 12.72 22.52
C PRO A 323 -4.40 12.48 23.70
N MET A 324 -3.93 13.55 24.32
CA MET A 324 -3.07 13.51 25.50
C MET A 324 -3.88 13.10 26.73
N VAL A 325 -4.17 11.82 26.83
CA VAL A 325 -4.86 11.21 27.99
C VAL A 325 -3.98 10.13 28.62
N PRO A 326 -4.04 9.92 29.92
CA PRO A 326 -3.17 8.96 30.63
C PRO A 326 -3.31 7.52 30.11
N SER A 327 -4.50 7.12 29.65
CA SER A 327 -4.85 5.73 29.36
C SER A 327 -3.91 5.04 28.37
N MET A 328 -3.38 5.73 27.36
CA MET A 328 -2.43 5.10 26.44
C MET A 328 -1.08 4.80 27.13
N ILE A 329 -0.53 5.75 27.88
CA ILE A 329 0.71 5.55 28.63
C ILE A 329 0.50 4.48 29.71
N ASP A 330 -0.65 4.48 30.38
CA ASP A 330 -1.01 3.47 31.39
C ASP A 330 -1.04 2.05 30.80
N GLU A 331 -1.58 1.87 29.59
CA GLU A 331 -1.57 0.59 28.89
C GLU A 331 -0.15 0.14 28.51
N LEU A 332 0.71 1.04 28.01
CA LEU A 332 2.11 0.73 27.77
C LEU A 332 2.83 0.28 29.04
N CYS A 333 2.56 0.96 30.17
CA CYS A 333 3.11 0.61 31.48
C CYS A 333 2.53 -0.70 32.03
N ARG A 334 1.25 -0.98 31.80
CA ARG A 334 0.57 -2.20 32.26
C ARG A 334 1.17 -3.46 31.64
N VAL A 335 1.34 -3.47 30.31
CA VAL A 335 1.86 -4.65 29.60
C VAL A 335 3.37 -4.84 29.75
N LEU A 336 4.09 -3.83 30.25
CA LEU A 336 5.53 -3.89 30.48
C LEU A 336 5.83 -4.67 31.77
N ALA A 337 6.69 -5.68 31.68
CA ALA A 337 7.11 -6.48 32.84
C ALA A 337 7.93 -5.66 33.85
N PRO A 338 7.94 -6.04 35.15
CA PRO A 338 8.86 -5.46 36.13
C PRO A 338 10.31 -5.56 35.65
N GLY A 339 11.10 -4.51 35.86
CA GLY A 339 12.45 -4.43 35.31
C GLY A 339 12.53 -4.32 33.78
N GLY A 340 11.40 -4.22 33.08
CA GLY A 340 11.33 -4.08 31.64
C GLY A 340 11.69 -2.67 31.15
N ARG A 341 12.00 -2.55 29.84
CA ARG A 341 12.35 -1.29 29.19
C ARG A 341 11.20 -0.75 28.34
N LEU A 342 10.84 0.51 28.56
CA LEU A 342 9.96 1.28 27.66
C LEU A 342 10.81 2.21 26.80
N VAL A 343 10.60 2.16 25.47
CA VAL A 343 11.21 3.10 24.51
C VAL A 343 10.09 3.94 23.90
N LEU A 344 10.15 5.25 24.12
CA LEU A 344 9.20 6.23 23.58
C LEU A 344 9.89 7.14 22.57
N GLY A 345 9.26 7.37 21.42
CA GLY A 345 9.71 8.33 20.42
C GLY A 345 8.59 9.31 20.09
N THR A 346 8.87 10.62 20.13
CA THR A 346 7.92 11.70 19.82
C THR A 346 8.67 12.99 19.47
N PRO A 347 8.10 13.96 18.78
CA PRO A 347 8.65 15.31 18.71
C PRO A 347 8.80 15.96 20.08
N ASP A 348 9.85 16.79 20.24
CA ASP A 348 10.06 17.60 21.46
C ASP A 348 9.57 19.04 21.20
N TYR A 349 8.37 19.35 21.67
CA TYR A 349 7.74 20.66 21.43
C TYR A 349 8.32 21.80 22.29
N ASP A 350 9.17 21.51 23.27
CA ASP A 350 9.99 22.54 23.96
C ASP A 350 11.18 23.01 23.10
N ARG A 351 11.42 22.37 21.96
CA ARG A 351 12.53 22.68 21.07
C ARG A 351 12.08 23.52 19.89
N TRP A 352 12.66 24.74 19.77
CA TRP A 352 12.41 25.63 18.64
C TRP A 352 12.82 25.00 17.30
N GLU A 353 13.84 24.11 17.30
CA GLU A 353 14.29 23.37 16.13
C GLU A 353 13.16 22.53 15.54
N TRP A 354 12.34 21.87 16.41
CA TRP A 354 11.20 21.10 15.94
C TRP A 354 10.15 22.00 15.27
N VAL A 355 9.81 23.12 15.87
CA VAL A 355 8.81 24.06 15.33
C VAL A 355 9.19 24.54 13.91
N TRP A 356 10.48 24.81 13.69
CA TRP A 356 10.96 25.18 12.35
C TRP A 356 10.94 24.02 11.36
N ILE A 357 11.31 22.81 11.79
CA ILE A 357 11.29 21.61 10.96
C ILE A 357 9.85 21.30 10.51
N GLU A 358 8.91 21.34 11.45
CA GLU A 358 7.49 21.10 11.18
C GLU A 358 6.91 22.11 10.19
N LYS A 359 7.19 23.42 10.37
CA LYS A 359 6.78 24.47 9.42
C LYS A 359 7.41 24.28 8.04
N ALA A 360 8.70 24.01 7.98
CA ALA A 360 9.39 23.79 6.71
C ALA A 360 8.86 22.55 5.98
N TYR A 361 8.53 21.49 6.72
CA TYR A 361 7.95 20.28 6.17
C TYR A 361 6.51 20.53 5.66
N GLY A 362 5.68 21.25 6.40
CA GLY A 362 4.32 21.63 5.98
C GLY A 362 4.32 22.44 4.69
N MET A 363 5.31 23.32 4.50
CA MET A 363 5.47 24.08 3.24
C MET A 363 5.96 23.21 2.08
N ALA A 364 6.85 22.25 2.33
CA ALA A 364 7.42 21.39 1.30
C ALA A 364 6.50 20.23 0.88
N ALA A 365 5.65 19.76 1.79
CA ALA A 365 4.74 18.64 1.60
C ALA A 365 3.36 18.93 2.23
N PRO A 366 2.58 19.85 1.65
CA PRO A 366 1.25 20.19 2.17
C PRO A 366 0.34 18.97 2.15
N GLY A 367 -0.32 18.68 3.29
CA GLY A 367 -1.12 17.46 3.52
C GLY A 367 -0.28 16.25 3.97
N GLY A 368 0.97 16.48 4.38
CA GLY A 368 1.80 15.53 5.11
C GLY A 368 1.61 15.64 6.63
N TYR A 369 2.50 14.99 7.37
CA TYR A 369 2.46 14.80 8.83
C TYR A 369 2.23 16.03 9.72
N ALA A 370 2.48 17.25 9.23
CA ALA A 370 2.46 18.46 10.07
C ALA A 370 1.07 18.79 10.64
N ASP A 371 -0.02 18.39 9.94
CA ASP A 371 -1.39 18.67 10.37
C ASP A 371 -1.99 17.54 11.24
N GLU A 372 -1.21 16.50 11.55
CA GLU A 372 -1.68 15.29 12.23
C GLU A 372 -1.24 15.21 13.71
N HIS A 373 -0.41 16.13 14.18
CA HIS A 373 0.04 16.18 15.59
C HIS A 373 -0.98 16.94 16.43
N ILE A 374 -1.77 16.21 17.21
CA ILE A 374 -2.80 16.77 18.09
C ILE A 374 -2.33 16.90 19.55
N SER A 375 -1.24 16.22 19.91
CA SER A 375 -0.68 16.22 21.25
C SER A 375 0.79 16.63 21.25
N HIS A 376 1.14 17.58 22.10
CA HIS A 376 2.45 18.20 22.15
C HIS A 376 3.20 17.77 23.41
N TYR A 377 4.10 16.81 23.29
CA TYR A 377 4.92 16.31 24.38
C TYR A 377 6.24 17.07 24.45
N SER A 378 6.80 17.16 25.66
CA SER A 378 8.14 17.69 25.86
C SER A 378 9.00 16.71 26.64
N ARG A 379 10.32 16.82 26.46
CA ARG A 379 11.27 15.99 27.24
C ARG A 379 11.04 16.13 28.73
N LYS A 380 10.91 17.38 29.21
CA LYS A 380 10.71 17.68 30.63
C LYS A 380 9.44 17.02 31.18
N GLY A 381 8.31 17.22 30.49
CA GLY A 381 7.02 16.67 30.90
C GLY A 381 7.02 15.13 30.96
N LEU A 382 7.61 14.46 29.94
CA LEU A 382 7.73 13.01 29.95
C LEU A 382 8.65 12.49 31.08
N LEU A 383 9.79 13.13 31.32
CA LEU A 383 10.67 12.75 32.43
C LEU A 383 10.00 12.88 33.79
N GLU A 384 9.24 13.96 34.02
CA GLU A 384 8.50 14.19 35.28
C GLU A 384 7.34 13.17 35.43
N ASP A 385 6.62 12.86 34.36
CA ASP A 385 5.53 11.87 34.40
C ASP A 385 6.05 10.48 34.75
N PHE A 386 7.09 10.02 34.06
CA PHE A 386 7.67 8.71 34.33
C PHE A 386 8.39 8.62 35.67
N ALA A 387 8.98 9.71 36.16
CA ALA A 387 9.54 9.77 37.50
C ALA A 387 8.44 9.60 38.58
N ARG A 388 7.29 10.28 38.45
CA ARG A 388 6.12 10.09 39.34
C ARG A 388 5.59 8.65 39.33
N ARG A 389 5.73 7.94 38.22
CA ARG A 389 5.38 6.51 38.07
C ARG A 389 6.46 5.58 38.62
N GLY A 390 7.56 6.10 39.15
CA GLY A 390 8.68 5.34 39.73
C GLY A 390 9.64 4.76 38.68
N TYR A 391 9.56 5.17 37.42
CA TYR A 391 10.45 4.69 36.35
C TYR A 391 11.81 5.39 36.41
N THR A 392 12.88 4.66 36.13
CA THR A 392 14.24 5.22 36.00
C THR A 392 14.49 5.58 34.52
N HIS A 393 14.93 6.82 34.30
CA HIS A 393 15.37 7.25 32.97
C HIS A 393 16.73 6.65 32.63
N GLU A 394 16.86 5.94 31.48
CA GLU A 394 18.09 5.27 31.06
C GLU A 394 18.80 6.01 29.92
N ALA A 395 18.04 6.56 28.96
CA ALA A 395 18.65 7.19 27.79
C ALA A 395 17.76 8.27 27.17
N THR A 396 18.43 9.31 26.68
CA THR A 396 17.85 10.32 25.76
C THR A 396 18.63 10.31 24.45
N ARG A 397 17.94 10.26 23.33
CA ARG A 397 18.51 10.43 21.99
C ARG A 397 17.72 11.50 21.24
N TYR A 398 18.39 12.22 20.37
CA TYR A 398 17.77 13.22 19.50
C TYR A 398 18.13 12.98 18.03
N ILE A 399 17.16 13.22 17.16
CA ILE A 399 17.38 13.36 15.72
C ILE A 399 17.20 14.83 15.40
N LEU A 400 18.26 15.46 14.87
CA LEU A 400 18.31 16.89 14.54
C LEU A 400 17.77 17.82 15.64
N ARG A 401 17.98 17.45 16.90
CA ARG A 401 17.48 18.17 18.09
C ARG A 401 15.95 18.35 18.16
N GLY A 402 15.19 17.82 17.21
CA GLY A 402 13.73 17.98 17.14
C GLY A 402 12.96 16.73 17.55
N GLU A 403 13.34 15.57 17.04
CA GLU A 403 12.70 14.31 17.43
C GLU A 403 13.42 13.71 18.64
N LEU A 404 12.65 13.41 19.67
CA LEU A 404 13.07 12.87 20.94
C LEU A 404 12.84 11.37 21.01
N ILE A 405 13.81 10.61 21.51
CA ILE A 405 13.67 9.19 21.84
C ILE A 405 14.16 9.00 23.28
N LEU A 406 13.28 8.51 24.14
CA LEU A 406 13.54 8.24 25.56
C LEU A 406 13.48 6.75 25.83
N ALA A 407 14.33 6.29 26.75
CA ALA A 407 14.25 4.95 27.31
C ALA A 407 14.09 5.04 28.83
N PHE A 408 13.12 4.28 29.34
CA PHE A 408 12.81 4.18 30.75
C PHE A 408 12.84 2.72 31.22
N ARG A 409 13.24 2.50 32.48
CA ARG A 409 13.22 1.21 33.15
C ARG A 409 12.08 1.18 34.17
N LYS A 410 11.17 0.20 34.07
CA LYS A 410 10.15 -0.06 35.08
C LYS A 410 10.83 -0.59 36.36
N PRO A 411 10.41 -0.19 37.57
CA PRO A 411 10.93 -0.79 38.79
C PRO A 411 10.88 -2.31 38.75
N ALA A 412 11.91 -2.96 39.28
CA ALA A 412 11.83 -4.36 39.65
C ALA A 412 10.93 -4.48 40.88
N ARG A 413 10.13 -5.57 40.95
CA ARG A 413 9.30 -5.78 42.17
C ARG A 413 10.18 -5.88 43.43
#